data_52df4d310965b15997aa53ac9bf377f1
#
_entry.id   52df4d310965b15997aa53ac9bf377f1
#
_cell.length_a   1.000
_cell.length_b   1.000
_cell.length_c   1.000
_cell.angle_alpha   90.00
_cell.angle_beta   90.00
_cell.angle_gamma   90.00
#
_symmetry.space_group_name_H-M   'P 1'
#
loop_
_entity.id
_entity.type
_entity.pdbx_description
1 polymer ?
#
loop_
_entity_poly.entity_id
_entity_poly.type
_entity_poly.pdbx_seq_one_letter_code
_entity_poly.pdbx_strand_id
1 'polypeptide(L)'
;MNEKYNSEESKPPSSIFDKIKKYFRNPFFIKTQSVSEVTDFLKDAVDQKIIDKEAESIASKAIKLGDITVKEIMIPKVDMVTIQIDENTTDVITKIIESGHSRYPVLGSERDEVVGILLAKDILPKLFKGVSDFQLTDMLREANVVPESKKADSLLEEFKQD
;
A
#
# COMPACT_ATOMS: atom_id res chain seq x y z
N MET A 1 -41.66 76.48 17.54
CA MET A 1 -41.25 75.58 18.64
C MET A 1 -41.15 74.23 18.01
N ASN A 2 -39.89 73.89 17.50
CA ASN A 2 -39.62 72.69 16.75
C ASN A 2 -38.66 71.85 17.59
N GLU A 3 -39.18 70.78 18.16
CA GLU A 3 -38.39 69.79 18.81
C GLU A 3 -37.85 68.79 17.75
N LYS A 4 -36.54 68.76 17.58
CA LYS A 4 -35.86 67.77 16.77
C LYS A 4 -35.76 66.48 17.57
N TYR A 5 -36.43 65.43 17.12
CA TYR A 5 -36.24 64.09 17.57
C TYR A 5 -34.88 63.56 17.01
N ASN A 6 -33.95 63.32 17.89
CA ASN A 6 -32.69 62.69 17.57
C ASN A 6 -32.87 61.16 17.69
N SER A 7 -33.06 60.47 16.61
CA SER A 7 -33.10 59.01 16.57
C SER A 7 -31.69 58.50 16.52
N GLU A 8 -31.13 58.07 17.68
CA GLU A 8 -29.95 57.23 17.73
C GLU A 8 -30.27 55.86 17.13
N GLU A 9 -29.82 55.60 15.90
CA GLU A 9 -29.81 54.27 15.32
C GLU A 9 -28.86 53.37 16.08
N SER A 10 -29.42 52.52 16.93
CA SER A 10 -28.70 51.42 17.55
C SER A 10 -28.23 50.44 16.48
N LYS A 11 -26.91 50.37 16.20
CA LYS A 11 -26.32 49.33 15.34
C LYS A 11 -26.70 47.94 15.85
N PRO A 12 -27.22 47.08 14.98
CA PRO A 12 -27.53 45.70 15.40
C PRO A 12 -26.23 44.99 15.90
N PRO A 13 -26.35 44.09 16.89
CA PRO A 13 -25.22 43.37 17.41
C PRO A 13 -24.59 42.56 16.28
N SER A 14 -23.27 42.60 16.21
CA SER A 14 -22.49 41.92 15.19
C SER A 14 -23.01 40.51 14.95
N SER A 15 -23.55 40.32 13.78
CA SER A 15 -24.27 39.13 13.36
C SER A 15 -23.38 37.90 13.60
N ILE A 16 -23.99 36.80 14.03
CA ILE A 16 -23.39 35.46 14.06
C ILE A 16 -22.63 35.17 12.75
N PHE A 17 -23.14 35.74 11.63
CA PHE A 17 -22.47 35.72 10.32
C PHE A 17 -21.06 36.36 10.32
N ASP A 18 -20.81 37.40 11.09
CA ASP A 18 -19.45 38.02 11.15
C ASP A 18 -18.49 37.18 11.99
N LYS A 19 -18.98 36.47 12.99
CA LYS A 19 -18.21 35.49 13.73
C LYS A 19 -17.90 34.24 12.86
N ILE A 20 -18.91 33.78 12.13
CA ILE A 20 -18.76 32.68 11.18
C ILE A 20 -17.81 33.08 10.04
N LYS A 21 -17.91 34.28 9.47
CA LYS A 21 -16.99 34.81 8.47
C LYS A 21 -15.54 34.93 8.99
N LYS A 22 -15.34 35.18 10.27
CA LYS A 22 -14.03 35.24 10.90
C LYS A 22 -13.44 33.82 11.05
N TYR A 23 -14.27 32.83 11.27
CA TYR A 23 -13.88 31.42 11.28
C TYR A 23 -13.62 30.88 9.85
N PHE A 24 -14.42 31.28 8.87
CA PHE A 24 -14.20 30.92 7.46
C PHE A 24 -13.16 31.79 6.76
N ARG A 25 -12.67 32.87 7.39
CA ARG A 25 -11.61 33.75 6.89
C ARG A 25 -10.22 33.34 7.38
N ASN A 26 -10.12 32.22 8.09
CA ASN A 26 -8.87 31.46 8.15
C ASN A 26 -8.77 30.75 6.79
N PRO A 27 -7.80 31.05 5.93
CA PRO A 27 -7.56 30.35 4.68
C PRO A 27 -6.90 29.01 5.00
N PHE A 28 -7.57 28.19 5.81
CA PHE A 28 -7.16 26.81 6.07
C PHE A 28 -7.64 25.85 4.97
N PHE A 29 -8.07 26.40 3.84
CA PHE A 29 -7.88 25.72 2.58
C PHE A 29 -6.39 25.86 2.23
N ILE A 30 -5.58 25.09 2.92
CA ILE A 30 -4.22 24.82 2.51
C ILE A 30 -4.37 24.29 1.09
N LYS A 31 -3.99 25.11 0.13
CA LYS A 31 -3.75 24.67 -1.23
C LYS A 31 -2.44 23.90 -1.14
N THR A 32 -2.53 22.71 -0.54
CA THR A 32 -1.40 21.78 -0.38
C THR A 32 -0.87 21.52 -1.78
N GLN A 33 0.29 22.07 -2.07
CA GLN A 33 0.94 21.95 -3.38
C GLN A 33 1.94 20.80 -3.41
N SER A 34 2.16 20.16 -2.24
CA SER A 34 3.15 19.07 -2.13
C SER A 34 2.79 18.05 -1.04
N VAL A 35 3.24 16.82 -1.23
CA VAL A 35 3.12 15.74 -0.24
C VAL A 35 3.80 16.11 1.09
N SER A 36 4.88 16.91 1.04
CA SER A 36 5.58 17.38 2.25
C SER A 36 4.69 18.24 3.15
N GLU A 37 3.89 19.14 2.58
CA GLU A 37 2.98 19.98 3.36
C GLU A 37 1.89 19.15 4.05
N VAL A 38 1.39 18.10 3.39
CA VAL A 38 0.42 17.18 4.02
C VAL A 38 1.04 16.45 5.20
N THR A 39 2.28 15.97 5.05
CA THR A 39 2.97 15.28 6.14
C THR A 39 3.30 16.22 7.31
N ASP A 40 3.62 17.48 7.06
CA ASP A 40 3.85 18.47 8.11
C ASP A 40 2.55 18.81 8.84
N PHE A 41 1.42 18.92 8.13
CA PHE A 41 0.12 19.06 8.76
C PHE A 41 -0.23 17.89 9.69
N LEU A 42 0.09 16.65 9.30
CA LEU A 42 -0.11 15.48 10.16
C LEU A 42 0.73 15.54 11.44
N LYS A 43 1.97 16.03 11.36
CA LYS A 43 2.82 16.26 12.55
C LYS A 43 2.23 17.31 13.48
N ASP A 44 1.76 18.43 12.93
CA ASP A 44 1.10 19.47 13.70
C ASP A 44 -0.15 18.94 14.42
N ALA A 45 -0.91 18.04 13.76
CA ALA A 45 -2.07 17.40 14.38
C ALA A 45 -1.69 16.48 15.56
N VAL A 46 -0.52 15.86 15.55
CA VAL A 46 0.03 15.10 16.68
C VAL A 46 0.39 16.04 17.82
N ASP A 47 1.07 17.16 17.53
CA ASP A 47 1.48 18.13 18.55
C ASP A 47 0.28 18.77 19.24
N GLN A 48 -0.81 18.98 18.49
CA GLN A 48 -2.10 19.44 19.01
C GLN A 48 -2.94 18.33 19.68
N LYS A 49 -2.44 17.08 19.74
CA LYS A 49 -3.14 15.91 20.31
C LYS A 49 -4.49 15.61 19.63
N ILE A 50 -4.64 15.94 18.35
CA ILE A 50 -5.81 15.60 17.55
C ILE A 50 -5.74 14.14 17.07
N ILE A 51 -4.53 13.69 16.74
CA ILE A 51 -4.21 12.30 16.39
C ILE A 51 -3.00 11.83 17.20
N ASP A 52 -2.80 10.52 17.32
CA ASP A 52 -1.60 9.96 17.93
C ASP A 52 -0.48 9.77 16.89
N LYS A 53 0.74 9.48 17.38
CA LYS A 53 1.92 9.27 16.52
C LYS A 53 1.78 8.05 15.62
N GLU A 54 1.03 7.05 16.05
CA GLU A 54 0.81 5.83 15.27
C GLU A 54 -0.08 6.10 14.06
N ALA A 55 -1.18 6.83 14.25
CA ALA A 55 -2.06 7.27 13.16
C ALA A 55 -1.32 8.18 12.17
N GLU A 56 -0.50 9.12 12.66
CA GLU A 56 0.36 9.96 11.80
C GLU A 56 1.30 9.10 10.96
N SER A 57 2.00 8.14 11.58
CA SER A 57 2.95 7.25 10.90
C SER A 57 2.27 6.44 9.79
N ILE A 58 1.09 5.88 10.07
CA ILE A 58 0.30 5.13 9.08
C ILE A 58 -0.12 6.04 7.92
N ALA A 59 -0.69 7.21 8.22
CA ALA A 59 -1.13 8.16 7.20
C ALA A 59 0.03 8.64 6.31
N SER A 60 1.17 8.99 6.92
CA SER A 60 2.36 9.44 6.19
C SER A 60 2.93 8.36 5.28
N LYS A 61 2.93 7.08 5.71
CA LYS A 61 3.34 5.95 4.87
C LYS A 61 2.37 5.72 3.72
N ALA A 62 1.06 5.81 3.97
CA ALA A 62 0.03 5.65 2.94
C ALA A 62 0.13 6.73 1.85
N ILE A 63 0.39 7.99 2.24
CA ILE A 63 0.57 9.08 1.29
C ILE A 63 1.81 8.85 0.40
N LYS A 64 2.90 8.36 0.99
CA LYS A 64 4.14 8.07 0.24
C LYS A 64 4.03 6.88 -0.69
N LEU A 65 3.05 5.98 -0.48
CA LEU A 65 2.90 4.78 -1.29
C LEU A 65 2.73 5.09 -2.79
N GLY A 66 2.04 6.19 -3.13
CA GLY A 66 1.86 6.64 -4.51
C GLY A 66 3.16 7.05 -5.23
N ASP A 67 4.23 7.35 -4.49
CA ASP A 67 5.53 7.71 -5.06
C ASP A 67 6.46 6.50 -5.25
N ILE A 68 6.21 5.42 -4.49
CA ILE A 68 7.05 4.21 -4.48
C ILE A 68 6.80 3.37 -5.73
N THR A 69 7.85 2.82 -6.32
CA THR A 69 7.78 1.87 -7.44
C THR A 69 7.94 0.42 -6.94
N VAL A 70 7.48 -0.54 -7.75
CA VAL A 70 7.67 -1.98 -7.47
C VAL A 70 9.14 -2.30 -7.27
N LYS A 71 10.03 -1.70 -8.05
CA LYS A 71 11.48 -1.88 -7.93
C LYS A 71 12.02 -1.59 -6.53
N GLU A 72 11.45 -0.60 -5.85
CA GLU A 72 11.91 -0.19 -4.52
C GLU A 72 11.45 -1.13 -3.39
N ILE A 73 10.43 -1.94 -3.64
CA ILE A 73 9.84 -2.84 -2.64
C ILE A 73 9.94 -4.33 -2.99
N MET A 74 10.29 -4.67 -4.24
CA MET A 74 10.43 -6.06 -4.67
C MET A 74 11.64 -6.73 -4.00
N ILE A 75 11.56 -8.05 -3.87
CA ILE A 75 12.74 -8.85 -3.53
C ILE A 75 13.56 -9.03 -4.81
N PRO A 76 14.83 -8.62 -4.84
CA PRO A 76 15.70 -8.84 -6.00
C PRO A 76 15.81 -10.32 -6.33
N LYS A 77 15.94 -10.66 -7.62
CA LYS A 77 16.02 -12.04 -8.07
C LYS A 77 17.13 -12.85 -7.37
N VAL A 78 18.25 -12.22 -7.09
CA VAL A 78 19.40 -12.86 -6.43
C VAL A 78 19.13 -13.30 -4.99
N ASP A 79 18.11 -12.69 -4.36
CA ASP A 79 17.69 -12.98 -2.99
C ASP A 79 16.44 -13.88 -2.94
N MET A 80 15.89 -14.24 -4.11
CA MET A 80 14.69 -15.07 -4.19
C MET A 80 15.06 -16.55 -4.10
N VAL A 81 14.27 -17.31 -3.32
CA VAL A 81 14.29 -18.77 -3.36
C VAL A 81 13.43 -19.23 -4.51
N THR A 82 14.04 -19.81 -5.53
CA THR A 82 13.37 -20.30 -6.75
C THR A 82 13.55 -21.82 -6.91
N ILE A 83 12.67 -22.43 -7.69
CA ILE A 83 12.73 -23.87 -8.04
C ILE A 83 12.95 -23.97 -9.54
N GLN A 84 13.78 -24.93 -10.00
CA GLN A 84 13.92 -25.21 -11.41
C GLN A 84 12.83 -26.22 -11.84
N ILE A 85 12.30 -26.08 -13.06
CA ILE A 85 11.21 -26.94 -13.55
C ILE A 85 11.61 -28.42 -13.62
N ASP A 86 12.89 -28.68 -13.84
CA ASP A 86 13.51 -30.00 -13.96
C ASP A 86 14.14 -30.48 -12.64
N GLU A 87 13.97 -29.72 -11.54
CA GLU A 87 14.49 -30.08 -10.22
C GLU A 87 13.75 -31.30 -9.68
N ASN A 88 14.51 -32.25 -9.09
CA ASN A 88 13.88 -33.44 -8.56
C ASN A 88 13.02 -33.15 -7.32
N THR A 89 11.97 -33.96 -7.13
CA THR A 89 10.96 -33.77 -6.08
C THR A 89 11.58 -33.68 -4.67
N THR A 90 12.61 -34.47 -4.37
CA THR A 90 13.24 -34.49 -3.04
C THR A 90 13.94 -33.16 -2.75
N ASP A 91 14.65 -32.60 -3.71
CA ASP A 91 15.35 -31.32 -3.56
C ASP A 91 14.33 -30.17 -3.45
N VAL A 92 13.25 -30.21 -4.22
CA VAL A 92 12.13 -29.25 -4.10
C VAL A 92 11.54 -29.25 -2.69
N ILE A 93 11.24 -30.44 -2.16
CA ILE A 93 10.67 -30.57 -0.81
C ILE A 93 11.68 -30.08 0.25
N THR A 94 12.94 -30.45 0.14
CA THR A 94 14.00 -30.01 1.04
C THR A 94 14.11 -28.49 1.06
N LYS A 95 14.17 -27.89 -0.13
CA LYS A 95 14.23 -26.43 -0.28
C LYS A 95 13.02 -25.72 0.34
N ILE A 96 11.82 -26.27 0.20
CA ILE A 96 10.60 -25.74 0.81
C ILE A 96 10.65 -25.81 2.34
N ILE A 97 11.12 -26.93 2.89
CA ILE A 97 11.24 -27.13 4.33
C ILE A 97 12.26 -26.15 4.93
N GLU A 98 13.44 -26.05 4.31
CA GLU A 98 14.52 -25.21 4.81
C GLU A 98 14.22 -23.72 4.73
N SER A 99 13.61 -23.26 3.63
CA SER A 99 13.32 -21.84 3.42
C SER A 99 12.03 -21.35 4.10
N GLY A 100 11.05 -22.24 4.31
CA GLY A 100 9.80 -21.94 5.01
C GLY A 100 8.87 -20.99 4.27
N HIS A 101 9.07 -20.76 2.97
CA HIS A 101 8.19 -19.87 2.21
C HIS A 101 6.90 -20.59 1.77
N SER A 102 5.88 -19.81 1.46
CA SER A 102 4.58 -20.36 1.00
C SER A 102 4.46 -20.43 -0.52
N ARG A 103 5.23 -19.62 -1.25
CA ARG A 103 5.16 -19.49 -2.71
C ARG A 103 6.55 -19.43 -3.29
N TYR A 104 6.76 -20.18 -4.36
CA TYR A 104 8.05 -20.31 -5.03
C TYR A 104 7.90 -20.05 -6.52
N PRO A 105 8.59 -19.06 -7.07
CA PRO A 105 8.71 -18.93 -8.51
C PRO A 105 9.41 -20.15 -9.08
N VAL A 106 8.82 -20.73 -10.12
CA VAL A 106 9.41 -21.84 -10.85
C VAL A 106 9.99 -21.32 -12.15
N LEU A 107 11.28 -21.58 -12.35
CA LEU A 107 12.02 -21.15 -13.54
C LEU A 107 12.06 -22.27 -14.57
N GLY A 108 11.90 -21.88 -15.82
CA GLY A 108 12.06 -22.77 -16.97
C GLY A 108 13.53 -23.04 -17.30
N SER A 109 13.74 -23.75 -18.40
CA SER A 109 15.09 -24.07 -18.90
C SER A 109 15.77 -22.88 -19.57
N GLU A 110 15.01 -21.88 -20.01
CA GLU A 110 15.55 -20.66 -20.56
C GLU A 110 15.93 -19.68 -19.45
N ARG A 111 16.92 -18.85 -19.72
CA ARG A 111 17.40 -17.90 -18.72
C ARG A 111 16.31 -16.89 -18.38
N ASP A 112 16.01 -16.78 -17.09
CA ASP A 112 15.05 -15.82 -16.54
C ASP A 112 13.57 -16.07 -16.87
N GLU A 113 13.24 -17.21 -17.48
CA GLU A 113 11.86 -17.60 -17.74
C GLU A 113 11.18 -18.06 -16.45
N VAL A 114 10.08 -17.37 -16.06
CA VAL A 114 9.21 -17.82 -14.98
C VAL A 114 8.05 -18.57 -15.58
N VAL A 115 7.98 -19.89 -15.40
CA VAL A 115 6.93 -20.76 -15.94
C VAL A 115 5.70 -20.82 -15.06
N GLY A 116 5.80 -20.39 -13.80
CA GLY A 116 4.66 -20.31 -12.89
C GLY A 116 5.07 -20.18 -11.43
N ILE A 117 4.09 -20.25 -10.55
CA ILE A 117 4.25 -20.18 -9.09
C ILE A 117 3.81 -21.50 -8.47
N LEU A 118 4.69 -22.15 -7.73
CA LEU A 118 4.37 -23.31 -6.90
C LEU A 118 3.95 -22.85 -5.50
N LEU A 119 2.81 -23.33 -5.02
CA LEU A 119 2.42 -23.16 -3.62
C LEU A 119 2.85 -24.37 -2.81
N ALA A 120 3.60 -24.15 -1.73
CA ALA A 120 4.07 -25.22 -0.84
C ALA A 120 2.92 -26.13 -0.34
N LYS A 121 1.75 -25.57 -0.06
CA LYS A 121 0.59 -26.34 0.39
C LYS A 121 0.06 -27.31 -0.66
N ASP A 122 0.25 -27.05 -1.93
CA ASP A 122 -0.29 -27.90 -3.01
C ASP A 122 0.48 -29.22 -3.15
N ILE A 123 1.69 -29.30 -2.56
CA ILE A 123 2.48 -30.53 -2.47
C ILE A 123 1.93 -31.48 -1.39
N LEU A 124 1.36 -30.96 -0.29
CA LEU A 124 0.95 -31.76 0.85
C LEU A 124 0.00 -32.93 0.51
N PRO A 125 -1.00 -32.80 -0.37
CA PRO A 125 -1.86 -33.92 -0.77
C PRO A 125 -1.11 -35.03 -1.49
N LYS A 126 -0.04 -34.72 -2.23
CA LYS A 126 0.81 -35.70 -2.93
C LYS A 126 1.63 -36.50 -1.91
N LEU A 127 2.27 -35.81 -0.97
CA LEU A 127 3.04 -36.45 0.10
C LEU A 127 2.16 -37.34 0.97
N PHE A 128 0.98 -36.88 1.34
CA PHE A 128 0.04 -37.68 2.16
C PHE A 128 -0.40 -38.96 1.45
N LYS A 129 -0.53 -38.97 0.14
CA LYS A 129 -0.85 -40.15 -0.66
C LYS A 129 0.36 -41.04 -0.95
N GLY A 130 1.52 -40.73 -0.39
CA GLY A 130 2.76 -41.47 -0.63
C GLY A 130 3.32 -41.32 -2.04
N VAL A 131 2.90 -40.30 -2.77
CA VAL A 131 3.44 -40.00 -4.11
C VAL A 131 4.80 -39.32 -3.90
N SER A 132 5.88 -40.03 -4.17
CA SER A 132 7.24 -39.54 -4.02
C SER A 132 7.77 -38.84 -5.29
N ASP A 133 7.09 -39.03 -6.41
CA ASP A 133 7.45 -38.41 -7.68
C ASP A 133 6.20 -37.79 -8.34
N PHE A 134 6.27 -36.52 -8.64
CA PHE A 134 5.19 -35.76 -9.26
C PHE A 134 5.77 -34.70 -10.23
N GLN A 135 4.99 -34.39 -11.26
CA GLN A 135 5.38 -33.34 -12.19
C GLN A 135 5.01 -31.98 -11.59
N LEU A 136 6.00 -31.07 -11.50
CA LEU A 136 5.78 -29.70 -11.03
C LEU A 136 4.77 -28.96 -11.89
N THR A 137 4.81 -29.19 -13.20
CA THR A 137 3.93 -28.56 -14.19
C THR A 137 2.45 -28.68 -13.86
N ASP A 138 2.02 -29.80 -13.24
CA ASP A 138 0.62 -30.05 -12.90
C ASP A 138 0.09 -29.21 -11.73
N MET A 139 1.00 -28.52 -11.02
CA MET A 139 0.70 -27.79 -9.80
C MET A 139 1.01 -26.31 -9.90
N LEU A 140 1.54 -25.87 -11.04
CA LEU A 140 1.90 -24.47 -11.24
C LEU A 140 0.65 -23.61 -11.40
N ARG A 141 0.69 -22.45 -10.79
CA ARG A 141 -0.26 -21.37 -11.04
C ARG A 141 0.37 -20.32 -11.93
N GLU A 142 -0.46 -19.62 -12.67
CA GLU A 142 0.00 -18.52 -13.51
C GLU A 142 0.71 -17.45 -12.66
N ALA A 143 1.80 -16.93 -13.20
CA ALA A 143 2.55 -15.85 -12.58
C ALA A 143 2.10 -14.52 -13.19
N ASN A 144 1.56 -13.63 -12.36
CA ASN A 144 1.28 -12.26 -12.78
C ASN A 144 2.61 -11.48 -12.88
N VAL A 145 2.94 -11.04 -14.09
CA VAL A 145 4.17 -10.28 -14.35
C VAL A 145 3.82 -8.80 -14.45
N VAL A 146 4.52 -7.99 -13.66
CA VAL A 146 4.36 -6.54 -13.66
C VAL A 146 5.70 -5.85 -13.90
N PRO A 147 5.73 -4.68 -14.58
CA PRO A 147 6.97 -3.95 -14.76
C PRO A 147 7.47 -3.38 -13.42
N GLU A 148 8.79 -3.42 -13.20
CA GLU A 148 9.41 -2.88 -11.98
C GLU A 148 9.19 -1.35 -11.80
N SER A 149 8.89 -0.63 -12.88
CA SER A 149 8.56 0.79 -12.85
C SER A 149 7.11 1.10 -12.43
N LYS A 150 6.27 0.06 -12.28
CA LYS A 150 4.87 0.24 -11.84
C LYS A 150 4.82 0.85 -10.46
N LYS A 151 3.83 1.72 -10.23
CA LYS A 151 3.60 2.31 -8.91
C LYS A 151 3.00 1.28 -7.94
N ALA A 152 3.45 1.31 -6.68
CA ALA A 152 3.02 0.35 -5.68
C ALA A 152 1.54 0.50 -5.30
N ASP A 153 0.98 1.71 -5.33
CA ASP A 153 -0.44 1.96 -5.13
C ASP A 153 -1.30 1.33 -6.22
N SER A 154 -0.88 1.47 -7.48
CA SER A 154 -1.56 0.86 -8.63
C SER A 154 -1.53 -0.67 -8.55
N LEU A 155 -0.40 -1.26 -8.14
CA LEU A 155 -0.30 -2.70 -7.92
C LEU A 155 -1.19 -3.18 -6.77
N LEU A 156 -1.28 -2.40 -5.69
CA LEU A 156 -2.17 -2.70 -4.57
C LEU A 156 -3.64 -2.71 -4.98
N GLU A 157 -4.06 -1.78 -5.84
CA GLU A 157 -5.43 -1.75 -6.37
C GLU A 157 -5.73 -2.97 -7.24
N GLU A 158 -4.78 -3.44 -8.05
CA GLU A 158 -4.93 -4.67 -8.83
C GLU A 158 -5.11 -5.89 -7.92
N PHE A 159 -4.28 -6.02 -6.88
CA PHE A 159 -4.39 -7.14 -5.92
C PHE A 159 -5.70 -7.18 -5.13
N LYS A 160 -6.47 -6.08 -5.09
CA LYS A 160 -7.79 -6.06 -4.46
C LYS A 160 -8.90 -6.53 -5.39
N GLN A 161 -8.65 -6.57 -6.70
CA GLN A 161 -9.63 -6.95 -7.72
C GLN A 161 -9.57 -8.44 -8.08
N ASP A 162 -8.43 -9.11 -7.77
CA ASP A 162 -8.20 -10.54 -7.93
C ASP A 162 -8.64 -11.33 -6.66
#